data_22df4a6ec33e519499e5190dc5c91c4e
#
_entry.id   22df4a6ec33e519499e5190dc5c91c4e
#
_cell.length_a   1.000
_cell.length_b   1.000
_cell.length_c   1.000
_cell.angle_alpha   90.00
_cell.angle_beta   90.00
_cell.angle_gamma   90.00
#
_symmetry.space_group_name_H-M   'P 1'
#
loop_
_entity.id
_entity.type
_entity.pdbx_description
1 polymer ?
#
loop_
_entity_poly.entity_id
_entity_poly.type
_entity_poly.pdbx_seq_one_letter_code
_entity_poly.pdbx_strand_id
1 'polypeptide(L)'
;NRFETIAESRRKIKEIGLRETRINIAKTWFVDHLAGDGYKLCLDEGAKATTQAALASLDAWDHWDGRGQLNQITSPTLILWSNKDQSYDWNQQEILKNGIADSRIKIIKDCAHNSHMEEPLLFNKLIKDFLL
;
A
#
# COMPACT_ATOMS: atom_id res chain seq x y z
N ASN A 1 10.83 -3.34 -1.17
CA ASN A 1 10.60 -4.38 -0.17
C ASN A 1 9.42 -4.02 0.70
N ARG A 2 8.71 -5.03 1.18
CA ARG A 2 7.63 -4.91 2.14
C ARG A 2 8.23 -5.03 3.54
N PHE A 3 7.81 -4.18 4.49
CA PHE A 3 8.34 -4.25 5.87
C PHE A 3 7.91 -5.52 6.59
N GLU A 4 6.64 -5.95 6.43
CA GLU A 4 6.17 -7.23 6.93
C GLU A 4 6.23 -8.29 5.82
N THR A 5 6.91 -9.40 6.05
CA THR A 5 7.01 -10.48 5.08
C THR A 5 5.70 -11.25 4.93
N ILE A 6 5.52 -11.93 3.78
CA ILE A 6 4.36 -12.79 3.55
C ILE A 6 4.31 -13.92 4.60
N ALA A 7 5.46 -14.50 4.95
CA ALA A 7 5.56 -15.54 5.97
C ALA A 7 5.10 -15.05 7.35
N GLU A 8 5.46 -13.82 7.73
CA GLU A 8 4.98 -13.21 8.98
C GLU A 8 3.49 -12.96 8.98
N SER A 9 2.93 -12.43 7.88
CA SER A 9 1.48 -12.24 7.76
C SER A 9 0.73 -13.57 7.91
N ARG A 10 1.22 -14.66 7.26
CA ARG A 10 0.64 -16.00 7.42
C ARG A 10 0.71 -16.51 8.86
N ARG A 11 1.88 -16.33 9.51
CA ARG A 11 2.08 -16.73 10.89
C ARG A 11 1.10 -16.00 11.80
N LYS A 12 0.99 -14.67 11.67
CA LYS A 12 0.06 -13.84 12.46
C LYS A 12 -1.41 -14.29 12.29
N ILE A 13 -1.85 -14.56 11.05
CA ILE A 13 -3.21 -15.05 10.81
C ILE A 13 -3.47 -16.37 11.55
N LYS A 14 -2.48 -17.27 11.60
CA LYS A 14 -2.61 -18.55 12.33
C LYS A 14 -2.59 -18.40 13.84
N GLU A 15 -1.74 -17.50 14.37
CA GLU A 15 -1.51 -17.35 15.81
C GLU A 15 -2.58 -16.49 16.51
N ILE A 16 -2.93 -15.36 15.91
CA ILE A 16 -3.84 -14.37 16.52
C ILE A 16 -5.15 -14.18 15.73
N GLY A 17 -5.31 -14.90 14.64
CA GLY A 17 -6.49 -14.84 13.77
C GLY A 17 -6.49 -13.67 12.78
N LEU A 18 -7.33 -13.78 11.75
CA LEU A 18 -7.43 -12.75 10.69
C LEU A 18 -7.89 -11.41 11.25
N ARG A 19 -8.84 -11.39 12.21
CA ARG A 19 -9.38 -10.15 12.77
C ARG A 19 -8.28 -9.28 13.38
N GLU A 20 -7.50 -9.83 14.29
CA GLU A 20 -6.43 -9.08 14.97
C GLU A 20 -5.29 -8.73 14.02
N THR A 21 -4.92 -9.63 13.10
CA THR A 21 -3.89 -9.38 12.09
C THR A 21 -4.24 -8.17 11.22
N ARG A 22 -5.47 -8.11 10.68
CA ARG A 22 -5.89 -6.99 9.84
C ARG A 22 -6.01 -5.67 10.63
N ILE A 23 -6.45 -5.69 11.89
CA ILE A 23 -6.49 -4.50 12.75
C ILE A 23 -5.07 -3.94 12.91
N ASN A 24 -4.10 -4.81 13.20
CA ASN A 24 -2.70 -4.40 13.37
C ASN A 24 -2.09 -3.87 12.08
N ILE A 25 -2.41 -4.48 10.93
CA ILE A 25 -1.97 -3.98 9.62
C ILE A 25 -2.62 -2.63 9.32
N ALA A 26 -3.94 -2.50 9.48
CA ALA A 26 -4.65 -1.25 9.18
C ALA A 26 -4.15 -0.06 10.01
N LYS A 27 -3.71 -0.27 11.26
CA LYS A 27 -3.07 0.77 12.08
C LYS A 27 -1.82 1.35 11.43
N THR A 28 -1.04 0.55 10.72
CA THR A 28 0.19 1.01 10.06
C THR A 28 -0.07 1.82 8.78
N TRP A 29 -1.30 1.86 8.31
CA TRP A 29 -1.69 2.58 7.10
C TRP A 29 -1.98 4.07 7.31
N PHE A 30 -2.01 4.51 8.57
CA PHE A 30 -2.31 5.87 8.98
C PHE A 30 -1.25 6.35 9.98
N VAL A 31 -0.88 7.64 9.90
CA VAL A 31 -0.01 8.28 10.90
C VAL A 31 -0.76 8.39 12.23
N ASP A 32 -2.00 8.87 12.17
CA ASP A 32 -2.93 8.85 13.31
C ASP A 32 -4.20 8.10 12.92
N HIS A 33 -4.28 6.84 13.29
CA HIS A 33 -5.42 5.98 12.99
C HIS A 33 -6.70 6.35 13.77
N LEU A 34 -6.63 7.29 14.69
CA LEU A 34 -7.80 7.84 15.40
C LEU A 34 -8.34 9.11 14.73
N ALA A 35 -7.56 9.73 13.82
CA ALA A 35 -7.99 10.91 13.08
C ALA A 35 -8.81 10.53 11.84
N GLY A 36 -10.06 10.98 11.80
CA GLY A 36 -10.95 10.81 10.66
C GLY A 36 -11.54 9.40 10.50
N ASP A 37 -12.33 9.22 9.44
CA ASP A 37 -13.12 8.00 9.22
C ASP A 37 -12.38 6.92 8.40
N GLY A 38 -11.21 7.22 7.85
CA GLY A 38 -10.47 6.33 6.94
C GLY A 38 -10.09 5.00 7.59
N TYR A 39 -9.57 5.04 8.81
CA TYR A 39 -9.22 3.83 9.55
C TYR A 39 -10.45 2.96 9.84
N LYS A 40 -11.54 3.59 10.31
CA LYS A 40 -12.80 2.88 10.56
C LYS A 40 -13.33 2.21 9.29
N LEU A 41 -13.31 2.92 8.16
CA LEU A 41 -13.71 2.37 6.87
C LEU A 41 -12.86 1.15 6.48
N CYS A 42 -11.54 1.21 6.65
CA CYS A 42 -10.65 0.07 6.40
C CYS A 42 -10.99 -1.13 7.30
N LEU A 43 -11.35 -0.91 8.56
CA LEU A 43 -11.76 -1.99 9.45
C LEU A 43 -13.10 -2.61 9.04
N ASP A 44 -14.09 -1.79 8.72
CA ASP A 44 -15.43 -2.23 8.33
C ASP A 44 -15.39 -3.02 7.00
N GLU A 45 -14.69 -2.52 6.01
CA GLU A 45 -14.54 -3.22 4.72
C GLU A 45 -13.65 -4.47 4.85
N GLY A 46 -12.55 -4.38 5.57
CA GLY A 46 -11.69 -5.53 5.84
C GLY A 46 -12.40 -6.64 6.61
N ALA A 47 -13.45 -6.32 7.40
CA ALA A 47 -14.24 -7.31 8.13
C ALA A 47 -15.00 -8.28 7.20
N LYS A 48 -15.22 -7.89 5.96
CA LYS A 48 -15.92 -8.72 4.95
C LYS A 48 -15.03 -9.82 4.38
N ALA A 49 -13.70 -9.73 4.54
CA ALA A 49 -12.77 -10.73 4.05
C ALA A 49 -12.81 -12.02 4.88
N THR A 50 -12.76 -13.16 4.22
CA THR A 50 -12.62 -14.47 4.86
C THR A 50 -11.14 -14.82 5.06
N THR A 51 -10.85 -15.69 6.03
CA THR A 51 -9.48 -16.22 6.23
C THR A 51 -8.96 -16.91 4.99
N GLN A 52 -9.81 -17.66 4.29
CA GLN A 52 -9.44 -18.34 3.05
C GLN A 52 -9.02 -17.34 1.98
N ALA A 53 -9.79 -16.27 1.74
CA ALA A 53 -9.45 -15.23 0.77
C ALA A 53 -8.15 -14.52 1.14
N ALA A 54 -7.96 -14.19 2.42
CA ALA A 54 -6.72 -13.55 2.89
C ALA A 54 -5.49 -14.44 2.65
N LEU A 55 -5.56 -15.73 2.96
CA LEU A 55 -4.46 -16.67 2.72
C LEU A 55 -4.18 -16.86 1.22
N ALA A 56 -5.23 -16.99 0.39
CA ALA A 56 -5.08 -17.08 -1.07
C ALA A 56 -4.43 -15.82 -1.67
N SER A 57 -4.77 -14.63 -1.14
CA SER A 57 -4.11 -13.39 -1.57
C SER A 57 -2.61 -13.37 -1.21
N LEU A 58 -2.25 -13.86 -0.02
CA LEU A 58 -0.84 -14.01 0.37
C LEU A 58 -0.10 -15.00 -0.51
N ASP A 59 -0.76 -16.10 -0.92
CA ASP A 59 -0.20 -17.08 -1.85
C ASP A 59 0.08 -16.45 -3.22
N ALA A 60 -0.87 -15.66 -3.75
CA ALA A 60 -0.69 -14.96 -5.02
C ALA A 60 0.46 -13.96 -4.97
N TRP A 61 0.60 -13.20 -3.86
CA TRP A 61 1.72 -12.25 -3.71
C TRP A 61 3.07 -12.92 -3.58
N ASP A 62 3.15 -14.06 -2.91
CA ASP A 62 4.41 -14.80 -2.68
C ASP A 62 5.03 -15.29 -3.99
N HIS A 63 4.18 -15.58 -4.98
CA HIS A 63 4.59 -16.09 -6.30
C HIS A 63 4.66 -15.01 -7.39
N TRP A 64 4.27 -13.75 -7.08
CA TRP A 64 4.24 -12.70 -8.08
C TRP A 64 5.49 -11.82 -8.04
N ASP A 65 6.13 -11.63 -9.19
CA ASP A 65 7.21 -10.68 -9.39
C ASP A 65 7.07 -9.98 -10.75
N GLY A 66 6.66 -8.72 -10.72
CA GLY A 66 6.49 -7.89 -11.93
C GLY A 66 7.72 -7.08 -12.33
N ARG A 67 8.85 -7.16 -11.61
CA ARG A 67 10.02 -6.32 -11.86
C ARG A 67 10.58 -6.46 -13.27
N GLY A 68 10.62 -7.67 -13.79
CA GLY A 68 11.09 -7.94 -15.17
C GLY A 68 10.19 -7.41 -16.29
N GLN A 69 9.00 -6.87 -15.94
CA GLN A 69 7.99 -6.38 -16.90
C GLN A 69 7.80 -4.86 -16.83
N LEU A 70 8.48 -4.15 -15.92
CA LEU A 70 8.30 -2.70 -15.74
C LEU A 70 8.62 -1.90 -16.99
N ASN A 71 9.58 -2.34 -17.78
CA ASN A 71 9.95 -1.72 -19.06
C ASN A 71 8.90 -1.87 -20.17
N GLN A 72 7.90 -2.72 -19.97
CA GLN A 72 6.77 -2.88 -20.89
C GLN A 72 5.66 -1.85 -20.62
N ILE A 73 5.73 -1.09 -19.53
CA ILE A 73 4.80 -0.01 -19.22
C ILE A 73 5.20 1.21 -20.05
N THR A 74 4.41 1.49 -21.09
CA THR A 74 4.64 2.59 -22.04
C THR A 74 3.81 3.84 -21.73
N SER A 75 2.81 3.72 -20.86
CA SER A 75 1.98 4.85 -20.45
C SER A 75 2.72 5.77 -19.49
N PRO A 76 2.51 7.10 -19.57
CA PRO A 76 2.97 8.03 -18.54
C PRO A 76 2.50 7.55 -17.16
N THR A 77 3.40 7.49 -16.20
CA THR A 77 3.14 6.89 -14.89
C THR A 77 3.49 7.86 -13.76
N LEU A 78 2.55 8.10 -12.86
CA LEU A 78 2.78 8.83 -11.62
C LEU A 78 2.91 7.85 -10.45
N ILE A 79 4.06 7.86 -9.79
CA ILE A 79 4.32 7.10 -8.57
C ILE A 79 4.11 8.04 -7.39
N LEU A 80 3.13 7.73 -6.54
CA LEU A 80 2.89 8.45 -5.29
C LEU A 80 3.34 7.59 -4.12
N TRP A 81 4.18 8.15 -3.26
CA TRP A 81 4.64 7.48 -2.05
C TRP A 81 4.63 8.44 -0.86
N SER A 82 4.42 7.91 0.31
CA SER A 82 4.31 8.69 1.55
C SER A 82 5.48 8.38 2.48
N ASN A 83 6.10 9.42 3.04
CA ASN A 83 7.34 9.26 3.82
C ASN A 83 7.17 8.58 5.19
N LYS A 84 5.94 8.34 5.63
CA LYS A 84 5.61 7.57 6.84
C LYS A 84 5.01 6.20 6.52
N ASP A 85 5.05 5.77 5.24
CA ASP A 85 4.56 4.46 4.85
C ASP A 85 5.34 3.34 5.59
N GLN A 86 4.59 2.47 6.27
CA GLN A 86 5.12 1.30 6.97
C GLN A 86 4.82 -0.01 6.23
N SER A 87 4.27 0.07 5.02
CA SER A 87 4.01 -1.10 4.16
C SER A 87 5.14 -1.34 3.17
N TYR A 88 5.63 -0.29 2.52
CA TYR A 88 6.65 -0.36 1.48
C TYR A 88 7.73 0.71 1.67
N ASP A 89 8.99 0.30 1.54
CA ASP A 89 10.14 1.18 1.66
C ASP A 89 10.41 2.03 0.39
N TRP A 90 11.31 2.99 0.51
CA TRP A 90 11.74 3.84 -0.60
C TRP A 90 12.37 3.04 -1.75
N ASN A 91 13.12 1.97 -1.46
CA ASN A 91 13.78 1.17 -2.47
C ASN A 91 12.79 0.58 -3.51
N GLN A 92 11.58 0.24 -3.08
CA GLN A 92 10.55 -0.20 -4.00
C GLN A 92 10.12 0.90 -4.98
N GLN A 93 10.05 2.14 -4.52
CA GLN A 93 9.71 3.29 -5.36
C GLN A 93 10.82 3.59 -6.38
N GLU A 94 12.08 3.42 -5.98
CA GLU A 94 13.23 3.55 -6.89
C GLU A 94 13.21 2.47 -7.97
N ILE A 95 12.87 1.23 -7.62
CA ILE A 95 12.71 0.13 -8.60
C ILE A 95 11.65 0.50 -9.63
N LEU A 96 10.47 0.98 -9.21
CA LEU A 96 9.42 1.43 -10.12
C LEU A 96 9.88 2.59 -11.00
N LYS A 97 10.50 3.61 -10.38
CA LYS A 97 10.99 4.81 -11.09
C LYS A 97 12.04 4.48 -12.14
N ASN A 98 12.93 3.56 -11.85
CA ASN A 98 14.01 3.16 -12.74
C ASN A 98 13.55 2.15 -13.81
N GLY A 99 12.54 1.34 -13.51
CA GLY A 99 12.02 0.33 -14.42
C GLY A 99 11.01 0.85 -15.44
N ILE A 100 10.30 1.94 -15.14
CA ILE A 100 9.26 2.51 -16.01
C ILE A 100 9.83 3.78 -16.67
N ALA A 101 9.97 3.77 -18.00
CA ALA A 101 10.67 4.80 -18.76
C ALA A 101 10.05 6.21 -18.59
N ASP A 102 8.74 6.35 -18.80
CA ASP A 102 8.02 7.62 -18.60
C ASP A 102 7.32 7.62 -17.23
N SER A 103 8.12 7.71 -16.17
CA SER A 103 7.60 7.77 -14.81
C SER A 103 8.03 9.03 -14.07
N ARG A 104 7.17 9.52 -13.20
CA ARG A 104 7.42 10.63 -12.27
C ARG A 104 7.10 10.17 -10.87
N ILE A 105 7.91 10.58 -9.88
CA ILE A 105 7.66 10.27 -8.48
C ILE A 105 7.34 11.54 -7.71
N LYS A 106 6.34 11.48 -6.84
CA LYS A 106 6.00 12.52 -5.87
C LYS A 106 5.91 11.91 -4.49
N ILE A 107 6.49 12.63 -3.51
CA ILE A 107 6.46 12.24 -2.10
C ILE A 107 5.40 13.07 -1.40
N ILE A 108 4.44 12.39 -0.76
CA ILE A 108 3.46 13.01 0.13
C ILE A 108 4.05 12.95 1.55
N LYS A 109 4.29 14.13 2.13
CA LYS A 109 4.90 14.23 3.46
C LYS A 109 3.87 14.00 4.56
N ASP A 110 4.36 13.48 5.68
CA ASP A 110 3.61 13.30 6.93
C ASP A 110 2.34 12.43 6.81
N CYS A 111 2.29 11.59 5.77
CA CYS A 111 1.27 10.58 5.54
C CYS A 111 1.87 9.18 5.60
N ALA A 112 1.05 8.21 5.97
CA ALA A 112 1.35 6.79 5.89
C ALA A 112 0.84 6.18 4.55
N HIS A 113 0.52 4.90 4.53
CA HIS A 113 0.16 4.17 3.32
C HIS A 113 -1.11 4.69 2.64
N ASN A 114 -2.09 5.13 3.41
CA ASN A 114 -3.39 5.61 2.89
C ASN A 114 -3.44 7.13 2.72
N SER A 115 -2.42 7.71 2.10
CA SER A 115 -2.34 9.17 1.89
C SER A 115 -3.54 9.79 1.16
N HIS A 116 -4.25 9.02 0.36
CA HIS A 116 -5.51 9.46 -0.28
C HIS A 116 -6.65 9.71 0.72
N MET A 117 -6.57 9.09 1.90
CA MET A 117 -7.52 9.30 3.01
C MET A 117 -7.00 10.31 4.02
N GLU A 118 -5.67 10.38 4.23
CA GLU A 118 -5.06 11.31 5.19
C GLU A 118 -4.96 12.73 4.63
N GLU A 119 -4.56 12.87 3.34
CA GLU A 119 -4.39 14.15 2.66
C GLU A 119 -5.13 14.19 1.30
N PRO A 120 -6.47 14.04 1.28
CA PRO A 120 -7.24 13.91 0.04
C PRO A 120 -7.12 15.11 -0.90
N LEU A 121 -6.99 16.32 -0.37
CA LEU A 121 -6.86 17.52 -1.19
C LEU A 121 -5.54 17.54 -1.96
N LEU A 122 -4.42 17.26 -1.28
CA LEU A 122 -3.11 17.17 -1.89
C LEU A 122 -3.03 16.00 -2.86
N PHE A 123 -3.52 14.82 -2.45
CA PHE A 123 -3.54 13.62 -3.28
C PHE A 123 -4.28 13.87 -4.60
N ASN A 124 -5.52 14.41 -4.52
CA ASN A 124 -6.33 14.73 -5.69
C ASN A 124 -5.69 15.81 -6.57
N LYS A 125 -5.04 16.82 -5.96
CA LYS A 125 -4.31 17.83 -6.72
C LYS A 125 -3.17 17.22 -7.54
N LEU A 126 -2.34 16.36 -6.93
CA LEU A 126 -1.23 15.71 -7.62
C LEU A 126 -1.71 14.85 -8.80
N ILE A 127 -2.82 14.16 -8.66
CA ILE A 127 -3.43 13.37 -9.75
C ILE A 127 -3.94 14.30 -10.86
N LYS A 128 -4.65 15.37 -10.52
CA LYS A 128 -5.13 16.33 -11.52
C LYS A 128 -3.99 16.99 -12.28
N ASP A 129 -2.94 17.44 -11.58
CA ASP A 129 -1.76 18.07 -12.19
C ASP A 129 -0.99 17.11 -13.11
N PHE A 130 -1.16 15.80 -12.93
CA PHE A 130 -0.55 14.78 -13.78
C PHE A 130 -1.41 14.44 -15.01
N LEU A 131 -2.73 14.47 -14.87
CA LEU A 131 -3.66 14.06 -15.95
C LEU A 131 -4.04 15.20 -16.90
N LEU A 132 -3.92 16.46 -16.47
CA LEU A 132 -4.33 17.67 -17.21
C LEU A 132 -3.14 18.51 -17.66
#